data_6981298e9426611f53e0519ac4538559
#
_entry.id   6981298e9426611f53e0519ac4538559
#
_cell.length_a   1.000
_cell.length_b   1.000
_cell.length_c   1.000
_cell.angle_alpha   90.00
_cell.angle_beta   90.00
_cell.angle_gamma   90.00
#
_symmetry.space_group_name_H-M   'P 1'
#
loop_
_entity.id
_entity.type
_entity.pdbx_description
1 polymer ?
#
loop_
_entity_poly.entity_id
_entity_poly.type
_entity_poly.pdbx_seq_one_letter_code
_entity_poly.pdbx_strand_id
1 'polypeptide(L)'
;TIAAAKLVLEAAVAAGAPEGIIDWIDVPSLDMTNTVMKEADIILATGGPGMVKAAYSSGKPAVGVGAGNTPAIIDESADILLAVNSIIHSKTFDNGMICASEQSVIVLESIYDAVKEEFATRGCYFLDPKETEKVRKTIIINGALNAKIVGQPAAKIAELAGVTVPEGTKILIGEVESVELSEEFAHEKLSPVLAMYKAKDFGDALQKAEQLVADGGYGHTSSVYLNEVTEQDKLADFAARMKTCRILVNTPSSHGGIGDLYNFKLAPSLTLGCGSWGGNSVSDNVGVKHLLNIKTVAERRENMLWFRAPEKVYIKKGCLPVALDELRSVRGAKKAFIVTDTFLYQNGYTKPITDKLDEMGIAHTTFFDVQPDPTLKNAQDGAKQMAAFQPDTIIALGGGSAMDAAKIMWVLYEHPEADF
;
A
#
# COMPACT_ATOMS: atom_id res chain seq x y z
N THR A 1 -9.68 7.80 25.35
CA THR A 1 -10.61 6.87 24.66
C THR A 1 -12.06 7.21 24.99
N ILE A 2 -12.49 7.22 26.26
CA ILE A 2 -13.88 7.51 26.66
C ILE A 2 -14.35 8.91 26.19
N ALA A 3 -13.51 9.94 26.32
CA ALA A 3 -13.85 11.28 25.83
C ALA A 3 -14.13 11.29 24.31
N ALA A 4 -13.33 10.57 23.53
CA ALA A 4 -13.56 10.42 22.09
C ALA A 4 -14.86 9.66 21.80
N ALA A 5 -15.12 8.56 22.52
CA ALA A 5 -16.36 7.80 22.38
C ALA A 5 -17.61 8.67 22.63
N LYS A 6 -17.57 9.52 23.66
CA LYS A 6 -18.66 10.48 23.95
C LYS A 6 -18.91 11.46 22.81
N LEU A 7 -17.85 12.07 22.27
CA LEU A 7 -17.97 13.00 21.15
C LEU A 7 -18.57 12.33 19.90
N VAL A 8 -18.14 11.09 19.62
CA VAL A 8 -18.68 10.33 18.49
C VAL A 8 -20.15 9.97 18.71
N LEU A 9 -20.52 9.56 19.95
CA LEU A 9 -21.92 9.26 20.30
C LEU A 9 -22.81 10.50 20.16
N GLU A 10 -22.37 11.64 20.70
CA GLU A 10 -23.11 12.91 20.59
C GLU A 10 -23.35 13.29 19.11
N ALA A 11 -22.32 13.20 18.27
CA ALA A 11 -22.43 13.49 16.84
C ALA A 11 -23.36 12.51 16.13
N ALA A 12 -23.28 11.22 16.44
CA ALA A 12 -24.14 10.19 15.86
C ALA A 12 -25.60 10.40 16.22
N VAL A 13 -25.91 10.65 17.51
CA VAL A 13 -27.28 10.91 17.98
C VAL A 13 -27.84 12.20 17.38
N ALA A 14 -27.02 13.26 17.26
CA ALA A 14 -27.41 14.48 16.57
C ALA A 14 -27.75 14.29 15.10
N ALA A 15 -27.13 13.29 14.46
CA ALA A 15 -27.43 12.87 13.09
C ALA A 15 -28.61 11.88 12.96
N GLY A 16 -29.27 11.52 14.05
CA GLY A 16 -30.45 10.65 14.08
C GLY A 16 -30.18 9.19 14.44
N ALA A 17 -28.99 8.86 14.93
CA ALA A 17 -28.72 7.52 15.44
C ALA A 17 -29.44 7.30 16.80
N PRO A 18 -29.81 6.04 17.12
CA PRO A 18 -30.35 5.72 18.44
C PRO A 18 -29.34 5.99 19.56
N GLU A 19 -29.85 6.38 20.74
CA GLU A 19 -29.03 6.42 21.95
C GLU A 19 -28.51 5.01 22.30
N GLY A 20 -27.31 4.92 22.88
CA GLY A 20 -26.71 3.66 23.31
C GLY A 20 -26.07 2.80 22.21
N ILE A 21 -25.86 3.37 21.00
CA ILE A 21 -25.14 2.67 19.93
C ILE A 21 -23.62 2.57 20.17
N ILE A 22 -23.09 3.39 21.05
CA ILE A 22 -21.70 3.38 21.48
C ILE A 22 -21.69 3.36 23.00
N ASP A 23 -20.96 2.41 23.55
CA ASP A 23 -20.79 2.28 25.00
C ASP A 23 -19.30 2.02 25.31
N TRP A 24 -18.94 2.06 26.57
CA TRP A 24 -17.55 1.85 27.02
C TRP A 24 -17.50 1.27 28.43
N ILE A 25 -16.36 0.71 28.77
CA ILE A 25 -16.04 0.22 30.11
C ILE A 25 -15.22 1.28 30.84
N ASP A 26 -15.75 1.84 31.92
CA ASP A 26 -15.09 2.88 32.71
C ASP A 26 -13.85 2.34 33.43
N VAL A 27 -13.95 1.14 34.01
CA VAL A 27 -12.86 0.50 34.75
C VAL A 27 -12.49 -0.81 34.05
N PRO A 28 -11.47 -0.82 33.20
CA PRO A 28 -11.05 -2.01 32.48
C PRO A 28 -10.47 -3.07 33.41
N SER A 29 -10.83 -4.33 33.17
CA SER A 29 -10.25 -5.50 33.83
C SER A 29 -10.25 -6.69 32.88
N LEU A 30 -9.48 -7.74 33.21
CA LEU A 30 -9.50 -8.99 32.45
C LEU A 30 -10.89 -9.65 32.48
N ASP A 31 -11.58 -9.60 33.60
CA ASP A 31 -12.93 -10.17 33.75
C ASP A 31 -13.92 -9.44 32.84
N MET A 32 -13.87 -8.11 32.78
CA MET A 32 -14.70 -7.33 31.85
C MET A 32 -14.37 -7.64 30.40
N THR A 33 -13.10 -7.73 30.05
CA THR A 33 -12.67 -8.12 28.71
C THR A 33 -13.21 -9.49 28.32
N ASN A 34 -13.08 -10.47 29.20
CA ASN A 34 -13.59 -11.84 28.98
C ASN A 34 -15.14 -11.84 28.88
N THR A 35 -15.81 -11.04 29.69
CA THR A 35 -17.28 -10.91 29.61
C THR A 35 -17.71 -10.32 28.27
N VAL A 36 -17.08 -9.25 27.81
CA VAL A 36 -17.39 -8.64 26.49
C VAL A 36 -17.13 -9.67 25.37
N MET A 37 -16.00 -10.37 25.40
CA MET A 37 -15.70 -11.40 24.41
C MET A 37 -16.72 -12.56 24.41
N LYS A 38 -17.27 -12.89 25.55
CA LYS A 38 -18.29 -13.95 25.68
C LYS A 38 -19.68 -13.51 25.23
N GLU A 39 -20.08 -12.27 25.50
CA GLU A 39 -21.44 -11.81 25.26
C GLU A 39 -21.61 -11.12 23.90
N ALA A 40 -20.55 -10.59 23.28
CA ALA A 40 -20.62 -9.92 21.98
C ALA A 40 -21.06 -10.89 20.86
N ASP A 41 -21.80 -10.38 19.88
CA ASP A 41 -22.18 -11.13 18.67
C ASP A 41 -21.00 -11.29 17.70
N ILE A 42 -20.14 -10.25 17.62
CA ILE A 42 -18.89 -10.24 16.86
C ILE A 42 -17.84 -9.43 17.61
N ILE A 43 -16.60 -9.87 17.54
CA ILE A 43 -15.47 -9.23 18.21
C ILE A 43 -14.56 -8.58 17.17
N LEU A 44 -14.23 -7.30 17.35
CA LEU A 44 -13.16 -6.62 16.66
C LEU A 44 -12.02 -6.37 17.66
N ALA A 45 -10.91 -7.08 17.50
CA ALA A 45 -9.77 -6.99 18.40
C ALA A 45 -8.52 -6.46 17.70
N THR A 46 -8.07 -5.27 18.12
CA THR A 46 -6.80 -4.69 17.69
C THR A 46 -5.88 -4.63 18.91
N GLY A 47 -4.76 -5.33 18.88
CA GLY A 47 -3.87 -5.35 20.03
C GLY A 47 -2.75 -6.38 19.94
N GLY A 48 -2.08 -6.60 21.05
CA GLY A 48 -0.99 -7.59 21.13
C GLY A 48 -1.46 -9.03 20.89
N PRO A 49 -0.52 -9.96 20.58
CA PRO A 49 -0.84 -11.33 20.21
C PRO A 49 -1.72 -12.07 21.23
N GLY A 50 -1.59 -11.76 22.51
CA GLY A 50 -2.40 -12.38 23.58
C GLY A 50 -3.89 -12.00 23.49
N MET A 51 -4.20 -10.73 23.20
CA MET A 51 -5.58 -10.28 23.03
C MET A 51 -6.21 -10.89 21.77
N VAL A 52 -5.49 -10.91 20.66
CA VAL A 52 -5.95 -11.52 19.40
C VAL A 52 -6.23 -13.01 19.59
N LYS A 53 -5.33 -13.73 20.27
CA LYS A 53 -5.54 -15.13 20.61
C LYS A 53 -6.77 -15.34 21.50
N ALA A 54 -6.98 -14.49 22.50
CA ALA A 54 -8.16 -14.56 23.37
C ALA A 54 -9.45 -14.34 22.58
N ALA A 55 -9.49 -13.35 21.68
CA ALA A 55 -10.63 -13.08 20.81
C ALA A 55 -10.98 -14.29 19.94
N TYR A 56 -10.02 -14.91 19.25
CA TYR A 56 -10.25 -16.11 18.44
C TYR A 56 -10.61 -17.34 19.26
N SER A 57 -10.17 -17.40 20.52
CA SER A 57 -10.48 -18.53 21.43
C SER A 57 -11.79 -18.38 22.18
N SER A 58 -12.50 -17.25 22.03
CA SER A 58 -13.75 -16.96 22.74
C SER A 58 -14.95 -17.82 22.29
N GLY A 59 -14.85 -18.45 21.12
CA GLY A 59 -15.97 -19.17 20.49
C GLY A 59 -16.97 -18.28 19.77
N LYS A 60 -16.70 -16.97 19.69
CA LYS A 60 -17.50 -15.99 18.94
C LYS A 60 -16.83 -15.64 17.59
N PRO A 61 -17.61 -15.20 16.59
CA PRO A 61 -17.03 -14.61 15.41
C PRO A 61 -16.08 -13.46 15.79
N ALA A 62 -14.85 -13.51 15.29
CA ALA A 62 -13.85 -12.52 15.65
C ALA A 62 -13.04 -12.06 14.43
N VAL A 63 -12.77 -10.77 14.39
CA VAL A 63 -11.82 -10.11 13.50
C VAL A 63 -10.70 -9.57 14.38
N GLY A 64 -9.60 -10.30 14.44
CA GLY A 64 -8.42 -9.92 15.21
C GLY A 64 -7.28 -9.51 14.28
N VAL A 65 -6.50 -8.49 14.67
CA VAL A 65 -5.34 -8.04 13.93
C VAL A 65 -4.14 -7.90 14.86
N GLY A 66 -2.99 -8.38 14.37
CA GLY A 66 -1.76 -8.48 15.14
C GLY A 66 -0.86 -7.27 15.06
N ALA A 67 0.31 -7.40 15.67
CA ALA A 67 1.39 -6.42 15.64
C ALA A 67 2.02 -6.33 14.24
N GLY A 68 2.58 -5.17 13.92
CA GLY A 68 3.36 -4.92 12.71
C GLY A 68 4.84 -4.75 13.03
N ASN A 69 5.71 -5.19 12.14
CA ASN A 69 7.13 -4.89 12.18
C ASN A 69 7.60 -4.53 10.78
N THR A 70 7.13 -3.40 10.29
CA THR A 70 7.26 -2.97 8.90
C THR A 70 8.71 -2.62 8.55
N PRO A 71 9.39 -3.38 7.66
CA PRO A 71 10.65 -2.97 7.07
C PRO A 71 10.41 -2.08 5.86
N ALA A 72 11.30 -1.11 5.63
CA ALA A 72 11.37 -0.31 4.42
C ALA A 72 12.73 -0.49 3.75
N ILE A 73 12.77 -0.97 2.52
CA ILE A 73 14.00 -1.06 1.72
C ILE A 73 14.14 0.23 0.91
N ILE A 74 15.35 0.81 0.89
CA ILE A 74 15.71 1.90 -0.02
C ILE A 74 16.76 1.36 -0.99
N ASP A 75 16.31 1.13 -2.22
CA ASP A 75 17.14 0.65 -3.34
C ASP A 75 18.00 1.80 -3.91
N GLU A 76 19.12 1.47 -4.53
CA GLU A 76 20.01 2.45 -5.17
C GLU A 76 19.35 3.27 -6.28
N SER A 77 18.28 2.75 -6.89
CA SER A 77 17.51 3.44 -7.92
C SER A 77 16.43 4.38 -7.35
N ALA A 78 16.26 4.42 -6.01
CA ALA A 78 15.24 5.22 -5.36
C ALA A 78 15.52 6.72 -5.47
N ASP A 79 14.45 7.51 -5.50
CA ASP A 79 14.53 8.93 -5.15
C ASP A 79 14.75 9.05 -3.64
N ILE A 80 15.98 9.37 -3.22
CA ILE A 80 16.37 9.45 -1.82
C ILE A 80 15.56 10.52 -1.07
N LEU A 81 15.29 11.67 -1.71
CA LEU A 81 14.50 12.75 -1.10
C LEU A 81 13.07 12.30 -0.82
N LEU A 82 12.44 11.64 -1.79
CA LEU A 82 11.11 11.07 -1.65
C LEU A 82 11.08 10.00 -0.56
N ALA A 83 12.03 9.05 -0.58
CA ALA A 83 12.08 7.93 0.35
C ALA A 83 12.23 8.42 1.81
N VAL A 84 13.25 9.24 2.06
CA VAL A 84 13.52 9.75 3.42
C VAL A 84 12.38 10.63 3.92
N ASN A 85 11.84 11.53 3.09
CA ASN A 85 10.73 12.39 3.48
C ASN A 85 9.47 11.58 3.79
N SER A 86 9.17 10.57 2.98
CA SER A 86 8.05 9.65 3.19
C SER A 86 8.17 8.87 4.50
N ILE A 87 9.35 8.33 4.79
CA ILE A 87 9.61 7.58 6.02
C ILE A 87 9.51 8.49 7.26
N ILE A 88 10.06 9.71 7.20
CA ILE A 88 9.95 10.67 8.31
C ILE A 88 8.48 11.04 8.53
N HIS A 89 7.76 11.36 7.47
CA HIS A 89 6.33 11.71 7.54
C HIS A 89 5.51 10.58 8.15
N SER A 90 5.74 9.35 7.69
CA SER A 90 5.10 8.15 8.21
C SER A 90 5.44 7.88 9.68
N LYS A 91 6.73 7.96 10.04
CA LYS A 91 7.20 7.61 11.39
C LYS A 91 6.88 8.66 12.45
N THR A 92 6.67 9.91 12.05
CA THR A 92 6.25 11.00 12.95
C THR A 92 4.74 11.14 13.06
N PHE A 93 3.99 10.57 12.11
CA PHE A 93 2.53 10.52 12.19
C PHE A 93 2.11 9.75 13.45
N ASP A 94 1.30 10.40 14.29
CA ASP A 94 0.86 9.86 15.58
C ASP A 94 2.02 9.32 16.45
N ASN A 95 3.18 10.00 16.38
CA ASN A 95 4.42 9.60 17.05
C ASN A 95 4.79 8.12 16.79
N GLY A 96 4.58 7.64 15.57
CA GLY A 96 4.93 6.27 15.17
C GLY A 96 4.08 5.17 15.80
N MET A 97 2.91 5.48 16.30
CA MET A 97 2.01 4.54 16.97
C MET A 97 1.21 3.69 15.97
N ILE A 98 1.09 4.10 14.72
CA ILE A 98 0.43 3.29 13.70
C ILE A 98 1.23 2.01 13.46
N CYS A 99 0.58 0.87 13.56
CA CYS A 99 1.20 -0.45 13.42
C CYS A 99 1.83 -0.72 12.03
N ALA A 100 1.41 0.02 11.01
CA ALA A 100 2.02 -0.01 9.67
C ALA A 100 3.22 0.94 9.53
N SER A 101 3.58 1.73 10.57
CA SER A 101 4.73 2.62 10.48
C SER A 101 6.04 1.84 10.40
N GLU A 102 7.01 2.37 9.68
CA GLU A 102 8.31 1.76 9.50
C GLU A 102 8.98 1.51 10.87
N GLN A 103 9.43 0.30 11.11
CA GLN A 103 10.20 -0.05 12.29
C GLN A 103 11.70 -0.13 11.98
N SER A 104 12.00 -0.43 10.71
CA SER A 104 13.36 -0.63 10.21
C SER A 104 13.50 -0.04 8.82
N VAL A 105 14.65 0.57 8.54
CA VAL A 105 15.06 1.02 7.21
C VAL A 105 16.28 0.23 6.80
N ILE A 106 16.23 -0.42 5.65
CA ILE A 106 17.31 -1.23 5.10
C ILE A 106 17.80 -0.52 3.83
N VAL A 107 19.02 -0.02 3.87
CA VAL A 107 19.59 0.83 2.82
C VAL A 107 20.72 0.10 2.11
N LEU A 108 20.72 0.12 0.77
CA LEU A 108 21.82 -0.43 0.00
C LEU A 108 23.13 0.36 0.27
N GLU A 109 24.24 -0.35 0.38
CA GLU A 109 25.53 0.22 0.75
C GLU A 109 25.98 1.36 -0.16
N SER A 110 25.67 1.27 -1.46
CA SER A 110 26.03 2.28 -2.48
C SER A 110 25.44 3.68 -2.20
N ILE A 111 24.32 3.76 -1.49
CA ILE A 111 23.59 5.02 -1.19
C ILE A 111 23.48 5.29 0.32
N TYR A 112 24.06 4.43 1.15
CA TYR A 112 23.86 4.46 2.61
C TYR A 112 24.18 5.82 3.22
N ASP A 113 25.34 6.37 2.88
CA ASP A 113 25.81 7.64 3.47
C ASP A 113 24.95 8.82 3.01
N ALA A 114 24.49 8.82 1.75
CA ALA A 114 23.59 9.84 1.22
C ALA A 114 22.22 9.81 1.92
N VAL A 115 21.67 8.63 2.15
CA VAL A 115 20.40 8.44 2.88
C VAL A 115 20.56 8.88 4.33
N LYS A 116 21.67 8.53 4.97
CA LYS A 116 21.98 8.95 6.35
C LYS A 116 22.07 10.47 6.49
N GLU A 117 22.77 11.12 5.57
CA GLU A 117 22.91 12.59 5.54
C GLU A 117 21.53 13.25 5.34
N GLU A 118 20.69 12.71 4.47
CA GLU A 118 19.34 13.25 4.22
C GLU A 118 18.45 13.11 5.47
N PHE A 119 18.48 11.98 6.19
CA PHE A 119 17.77 11.84 7.46
C PHE A 119 18.26 12.85 8.49
N ALA A 120 19.57 13.02 8.65
CA ALA A 120 20.15 13.97 9.59
C ALA A 120 19.76 15.42 9.28
N THR A 121 19.83 15.83 8.01
CA THR A 121 19.46 17.17 7.54
C THR A 121 17.99 17.49 7.83
N ARG A 122 17.12 16.47 7.85
CA ARG A 122 15.68 16.62 8.12
C ARG A 122 15.29 16.50 9.59
N GLY A 123 16.27 16.48 10.49
CA GLY A 123 16.04 16.51 11.94
C GLY A 123 15.90 15.13 12.59
N CYS A 124 16.41 14.08 11.97
CA CYS A 124 16.58 12.80 12.63
C CYS A 124 17.93 12.76 13.36
N TYR A 125 17.96 12.14 14.49
CA TYR A 125 19.16 12.03 15.33
C TYR A 125 19.72 10.61 15.28
N PHE A 126 20.96 10.48 14.81
CA PHE A 126 21.70 9.22 14.83
C PHE A 126 22.37 9.04 16.18
N LEU A 127 21.99 7.97 16.85
CA LEU A 127 22.55 7.61 18.16
C LEU A 127 24.00 7.14 18.02
N ASP A 128 24.87 7.62 18.86
CA ASP A 128 26.22 7.04 19.00
C ASP A 128 26.13 5.62 19.61
N PRO A 129 27.21 4.81 19.62
CA PRO A 129 27.16 3.45 20.17
C PRO A 129 26.76 3.38 21.64
N LYS A 130 27.09 4.40 22.46
CA LYS A 130 26.72 4.45 23.88
C LYS A 130 25.28 4.84 24.07
N GLU A 131 24.81 5.76 23.26
CA GLU A 131 23.41 6.20 23.23
C GLU A 131 22.51 5.10 22.70
N THR A 132 22.94 4.38 21.66
CA THR A 132 22.24 3.20 21.11
C THR A 132 22.02 2.16 22.20
N GLU A 133 23.03 1.86 23.02
CA GLU A 133 22.90 0.92 24.15
C GLU A 133 21.92 1.39 25.22
N LYS A 134 21.86 2.69 25.50
CA LYS A 134 20.86 3.25 26.42
C LYS A 134 19.44 3.19 25.88
N VAL A 135 19.26 3.54 24.61
CA VAL A 135 17.95 3.47 23.95
C VAL A 135 17.50 2.02 23.81
N ARG A 136 18.41 1.08 23.49
CA ARG A 136 18.14 -0.37 23.44
C ARG A 136 17.48 -0.85 24.74
N LYS A 137 18.08 -0.54 25.89
CA LYS A 137 17.55 -0.87 27.22
C LYS A 137 16.24 -0.17 27.58
N THR A 138 15.87 0.87 26.83
CA THR A 138 14.64 1.63 27.03
C THR A 138 13.50 1.09 26.17
N ILE A 139 13.78 0.51 24.99
CA ILE A 139 12.77 -0.02 24.06
C ILE A 139 12.09 -1.25 24.67
N ILE A 140 12.86 -2.24 25.09
CA ILE A 140 12.37 -3.50 25.65
C ILE A 140 12.74 -3.60 27.12
N ILE A 141 11.75 -3.87 27.95
CA ILE A 141 11.92 -4.08 29.39
C ILE A 141 11.32 -5.43 29.76
N ASN A 142 12.12 -6.30 30.36
CA ASN A 142 11.69 -7.65 30.74
C ASN A 142 11.07 -8.47 29.58
N GLY A 143 11.63 -8.32 28.38
CA GLY A 143 11.18 -9.02 27.18
C GLY A 143 9.90 -8.48 26.54
N ALA A 144 9.40 -7.34 26.99
CA ALA A 144 8.20 -6.70 26.44
C ALA A 144 8.47 -5.24 26.04
N LEU A 145 7.72 -4.74 25.07
CA LEU A 145 7.76 -3.34 24.68
C LEU A 145 7.47 -2.43 25.88
N ASN A 146 8.32 -1.44 26.10
CA ASN A 146 8.13 -0.46 27.15
C ASN A 146 6.93 0.46 26.86
N ALA A 147 5.83 0.25 27.56
CA ALA A 147 4.62 1.05 27.40
C ALA A 147 4.85 2.58 27.58
N LYS A 148 5.91 2.99 28.27
CA LYS A 148 6.21 4.40 28.50
C LYS A 148 6.72 5.14 27.26
N ILE A 149 7.19 4.44 26.24
CA ILE A 149 7.66 5.07 25.00
C ILE A 149 6.58 5.10 23.91
N VAL A 150 5.52 4.31 24.03
CA VAL A 150 4.48 4.19 23.02
C VAL A 150 3.80 5.54 22.78
N GLY A 151 3.83 6.00 21.53
CA GLY A 151 3.22 7.28 21.13
C GLY A 151 3.90 8.53 21.71
N GLN A 152 5.07 8.40 22.32
CA GLN A 152 5.82 9.54 22.85
C GLN A 152 6.70 10.18 21.78
N PRO A 153 6.93 11.50 21.86
CA PRO A 153 7.87 12.16 20.94
C PRO A 153 9.32 11.71 21.20
N ALA A 154 10.17 11.79 20.18
CA ALA A 154 11.57 11.37 20.24
C ALA A 154 12.36 11.97 21.42
N ALA A 155 12.13 13.25 21.71
CA ALA A 155 12.76 13.93 22.85
C ALA A 155 12.41 13.28 24.21
N LYS A 156 11.15 12.83 24.38
CA LYS A 156 10.74 12.15 25.62
C LYS A 156 11.36 10.78 25.76
N ILE A 157 11.54 10.07 24.65
CA ILE A 157 12.20 8.76 24.64
C ILE A 157 13.69 8.92 24.94
N ALA A 158 14.34 9.93 24.36
CA ALA A 158 15.73 10.28 24.67
C ALA A 158 15.91 10.61 26.16
N GLU A 159 15.01 11.41 26.73
CA GLU A 159 15.00 11.72 28.18
C GLU A 159 14.91 10.44 29.03
N LEU A 160 13.97 9.54 28.70
CA LEU A 160 13.80 8.26 29.39
C LEU A 160 15.06 7.36 29.31
N ALA A 161 15.76 7.44 28.19
CA ALA A 161 17.00 6.71 27.95
C ALA A 161 18.24 7.40 28.57
N GLY A 162 18.12 8.64 29.08
CA GLY A 162 19.25 9.43 29.55
C GLY A 162 20.21 9.85 28.42
N VAL A 163 19.61 10.21 27.27
CA VAL A 163 20.29 10.72 26.06
C VAL A 163 19.87 12.17 25.84
N THR A 164 20.81 13.02 25.49
CA THR A 164 20.53 14.44 25.16
C THR A 164 20.50 14.61 23.65
N VAL A 165 19.41 15.12 23.13
CA VAL A 165 19.22 15.34 21.69
C VAL A 165 18.91 16.80 21.40
N PRO A 166 19.19 17.30 20.18
CA PRO A 166 18.80 18.66 19.76
C PRO A 166 17.30 18.90 19.89
N GLU A 167 16.90 20.14 20.14
CA GLU A 167 15.52 20.55 20.10
C GLU A 167 14.91 20.31 18.70
N GLY A 168 13.69 19.83 18.64
CA GLY A 168 13.02 19.51 17.39
C GLY A 168 13.43 18.18 16.75
N THR A 169 14.21 17.34 17.45
CA THR A 169 14.51 15.96 16.99
C THR A 169 13.23 15.19 16.72
N LYS A 170 13.10 14.70 15.48
CA LYS A 170 11.90 14.02 14.99
C LYS A 170 11.92 12.51 15.26
N ILE A 171 13.06 11.87 15.01
CA ILE A 171 13.23 10.41 15.09
C ILE A 171 14.62 10.13 15.69
N LEU A 172 14.70 9.12 16.56
CA LEU A 172 15.95 8.52 17.02
C LEU A 172 16.29 7.34 16.11
N ILE A 173 17.48 7.34 15.51
CA ILE A 173 17.92 6.27 14.61
C ILE A 173 19.10 5.54 15.24
N GLY A 174 18.95 4.23 15.44
CA GLY A 174 20.02 3.32 15.80
C GLY A 174 20.55 2.59 14.58
N GLU A 175 21.85 2.72 14.30
CA GLU A 175 22.52 1.89 13.29
C GLU A 175 22.85 0.54 13.95
N VAL A 176 22.24 -0.53 13.42
CA VAL A 176 22.35 -1.88 13.97
C VAL A 176 22.58 -2.91 12.85
N GLU A 177 23.13 -4.06 13.22
CA GLU A 177 23.49 -5.10 12.25
C GLU A 177 22.54 -6.30 12.28
N SER A 178 22.16 -6.74 13.49
CA SER A 178 21.31 -7.92 13.66
C SER A 178 19.85 -7.59 13.42
N VAL A 179 19.18 -8.44 12.65
CA VAL A 179 17.74 -8.42 12.39
C VAL A 179 16.96 -9.39 13.26
N GLU A 180 17.64 -10.12 14.14
CA GLU A 180 17.02 -11.07 15.06
C GLU A 180 16.38 -10.36 16.25
N LEU A 181 15.36 -10.96 16.87
CA LEU A 181 14.68 -10.39 18.05
C LEU A 181 15.56 -10.36 19.32
N SER A 182 16.79 -10.84 19.26
CA SER A 182 17.82 -10.59 20.28
C SER A 182 18.34 -9.15 20.26
N GLU A 183 18.10 -8.42 19.15
CA GLU A 183 18.36 -6.99 19.00
C GLU A 183 17.06 -6.22 19.24
N GLU A 184 17.01 -5.40 20.27
CA GLU A 184 15.80 -4.66 20.65
C GLU A 184 15.34 -3.67 19.59
N PHE A 185 16.24 -3.13 18.75
CA PHE A 185 15.88 -2.29 17.62
C PHE A 185 15.17 -3.06 16.51
N ALA A 186 15.28 -4.39 16.46
CA ALA A 186 14.56 -5.21 15.48
C ALA A 186 13.06 -5.39 15.81
N HIS A 187 12.62 -5.05 17.02
CA HIS A 187 11.24 -5.17 17.45
C HIS A 187 10.34 -4.05 16.93
N GLU A 188 9.02 -4.26 17.01
CA GLU A 188 8.03 -3.18 16.93
C GLU A 188 8.22 -2.23 18.11
N LYS A 189 8.25 -0.92 17.84
CA LYS A 189 8.56 0.11 18.84
C LYS A 189 7.41 1.06 19.12
N LEU A 190 6.42 1.17 18.22
CA LEU A 190 5.24 2.04 18.30
C LEU A 190 5.59 3.47 18.77
N SER A 191 6.70 3.99 18.26
CA SER A 191 7.31 5.25 18.68
C SER A 191 8.27 5.76 17.60
N PRO A 192 8.69 7.04 17.61
CA PRO A 192 9.65 7.59 16.65
C PRO A 192 11.09 7.14 16.92
N VAL A 193 11.28 5.82 17.03
CA VAL A 193 12.58 5.14 17.08
C VAL A 193 12.68 4.21 15.88
N LEU A 194 13.78 4.26 15.14
CA LEU A 194 14.00 3.55 13.90
C LEU A 194 15.30 2.77 13.93
N ALA A 195 15.29 1.52 13.48
CA ALA A 195 16.51 0.79 13.18
C ALA A 195 16.98 1.15 11.76
N MET A 196 18.28 1.31 11.54
CA MET A 196 18.86 1.46 10.22
C MET A 196 19.91 0.39 9.96
N TYR A 197 19.67 -0.37 8.89
CA TYR A 197 20.53 -1.48 8.45
C TYR A 197 21.21 -1.15 7.14
N LYS A 198 22.45 -1.58 7.01
CA LYS A 198 23.17 -1.58 5.73
C LYS A 198 22.97 -2.92 5.03
N ALA A 199 22.74 -2.90 3.72
CA ALA A 199 22.67 -4.08 2.88
C ALA A 199 23.65 -3.97 1.71
N LYS A 200 24.35 -5.05 1.40
CA LYS A 200 25.35 -5.08 0.32
C LYS A 200 24.72 -5.00 -1.08
N ASP A 201 23.53 -5.54 -1.24
CA ASP A 201 22.74 -5.58 -2.46
C ASP A 201 21.25 -5.78 -2.15
N PHE A 202 20.39 -5.71 -3.17
CA PHE A 202 18.95 -5.87 -3.00
C PHE A 202 18.55 -7.25 -2.43
N GLY A 203 19.27 -8.32 -2.80
CA GLY A 203 19.01 -9.67 -2.26
C GLY A 203 19.26 -9.76 -0.77
N ASP A 204 20.34 -9.15 -0.27
CA ASP A 204 20.65 -9.05 1.15
C ASP A 204 19.63 -8.17 1.87
N ALA A 205 19.20 -7.05 1.28
CA ALA A 205 18.15 -6.20 1.82
C ALA A 205 16.83 -6.95 1.98
N LEU A 206 16.46 -7.71 0.95
CA LEU A 206 15.24 -8.49 0.94
C LEU A 206 15.27 -9.61 1.99
N GLN A 207 16.41 -10.31 2.15
CA GLN A 207 16.59 -11.33 3.18
C GLN A 207 16.43 -10.74 4.60
N LYS A 208 17.01 -9.58 4.85
CA LYS A 208 16.85 -8.86 6.13
C LYS A 208 15.39 -8.48 6.38
N ALA A 209 14.71 -7.97 5.35
CA ALA A 209 13.29 -7.61 5.44
C ALA A 209 12.39 -8.83 5.71
N GLU A 210 12.64 -9.96 5.04
CA GLU A 210 11.93 -11.21 5.29
C GLU A 210 12.08 -11.68 6.74
N GLN A 211 13.29 -11.62 7.29
CA GLN A 211 13.56 -12.04 8.67
C GLN A 211 12.81 -11.14 9.67
N LEU A 212 12.89 -9.82 9.51
CA LEU A 212 12.17 -8.86 10.37
C LEU A 212 10.65 -9.09 10.36
N VAL A 213 10.09 -9.40 9.18
CA VAL A 213 8.66 -9.72 9.05
C VAL A 213 8.34 -11.08 9.69
N ALA A 214 9.17 -12.09 9.46
CA ALA A 214 8.93 -13.43 10.00
C ALA A 214 8.94 -13.45 11.53
N ASP A 215 9.81 -12.65 12.15
CA ASP A 215 9.99 -12.64 13.60
C ASP A 215 8.98 -11.75 14.34
N GLY A 216 8.46 -10.69 13.72
CA GLY A 216 7.64 -9.72 14.46
C GLY A 216 6.45 -9.11 13.74
N GLY A 217 6.29 -9.30 12.42
CA GLY A 217 5.27 -8.61 11.63
C GLY A 217 4.56 -9.46 10.58
N TYR A 218 4.46 -10.76 10.79
CA TYR A 218 3.96 -11.71 9.81
C TYR A 218 2.55 -11.35 9.32
N GLY A 219 2.42 -11.18 8.01
CA GLY A 219 1.18 -10.81 7.35
C GLY A 219 0.82 -9.32 7.38
N HIS A 220 1.57 -8.45 8.07
CA HIS A 220 1.15 -7.06 8.27
C HIS A 220 1.46 -6.17 7.05
N THR A 221 2.60 -5.51 7.02
CA THR A 221 2.95 -4.49 6.02
C THR A 221 4.45 -4.51 5.73
N SER A 222 4.83 -4.24 4.49
CA SER A 222 6.21 -4.00 4.07
C SER A 222 6.27 -2.88 3.03
N SER A 223 7.41 -2.21 2.93
CA SER A 223 7.60 -1.05 2.07
C SER A 223 8.90 -1.15 1.28
N VAL A 224 8.90 -0.63 0.06
CA VAL A 224 10.08 -0.53 -0.80
C VAL A 224 10.09 0.79 -1.55
N TYR A 225 11.25 1.41 -1.61
CA TYR A 225 11.53 2.61 -2.40
C TYR A 225 12.53 2.24 -3.51
N LEU A 226 12.12 2.40 -4.76
CA LEU A 226 12.90 2.08 -5.95
C LEU A 226 12.33 2.81 -7.17
N ASN A 227 13.05 2.79 -8.27
CA ASN A 227 12.50 3.21 -9.55
C ASN A 227 11.61 2.10 -10.11
N GLU A 228 10.30 2.26 -9.97
CA GLU A 228 9.30 1.25 -10.37
C GLU A 228 9.25 0.99 -11.88
N VAL A 229 9.89 1.84 -12.69
CA VAL A 229 9.95 1.68 -14.15
C VAL A 229 11.13 0.80 -14.56
N THR A 230 12.30 1.03 -13.97
CA THR A 230 13.53 0.29 -14.34
C THR A 230 13.72 -1.00 -13.53
N GLU A 231 13.22 -1.07 -12.30
CA GLU A 231 13.46 -2.15 -11.34
C GLU A 231 12.25 -3.09 -11.17
N GLN A 232 11.57 -3.41 -12.28
CA GLN A 232 10.38 -4.29 -12.25
C GLN A 232 10.67 -5.68 -11.67
N ASP A 233 11.83 -6.24 -11.98
CA ASP A 233 12.21 -7.56 -11.48
C ASP A 233 12.44 -7.55 -9.97
N LYS A 234 13.10 -6.50 -9.43
CA LYS A 234 13.26 -6.32 -7.98
C LYS A 234 11.91 -6.14 -7.29
N LEU A 235 11.01 -5.35 -7.90
CA LEU A 235 9.67 -5.15 -7.36
C LEU A 235 8.86 -6.46 -7.36
N ALA A 236 8.93 -7.23 -8.43
CA ALA A 236 8.27 -8.53 -8.53
C ALA A 236 8.81 -9.53 -7.49
N ASP A 237 10.13 -9.58 -7.30
CA ASP A 237 10.78 -10.45 -6.30
C ASP A 237 10.37 -10.03 -4.87
N PHE A 238 10.40 -8.72 -4.58
CA PHE A 238 9.91 -8.18 -3.30
C PHE A 238 8.46 -8.59 -3.05
N ALA A 239 7.57 -8.37 -4.02
CA ALA A 239 6.15 -8.68 -3.89
C ALA A 239 5.88 -10.19 -3.71
N ALA A 240 6.67 -11.04 -4.34
CA ALA A 240 6.53 -12.49 -4.26
C ALA A 240 7.03 -13.07 -2.92
N ARG A 241 8.11 -12.50 -2.37
CA ARG A 241 8.79 -13.04 -1.20
C ARG A 241 8.27 -12.48 0.12
N MET A 242 7.87 -11.20 0.15
CA MET A 242 7.38 -10.59 1.39
C MET A 242 6.04 -11.18 1.83
N LYS A 243 6.02 -11.82 2.97
CA LYS A 243 4.81 -12.43 3.57
C LYS A 243 4.01 -11.39 4.35
N THR A 244 3.55 -10.36 3.64
CA THR A 244 2.74 -9.26 4.16
C THR A 244 1.54 -9.03 3.24
N CYS A 245 0.39 -8.68 3.80
CA CYS A 245 -0.83 -8.41 3.05
C CYS A 245 -0.84 -7.04 2.39
N ARG A 246 0.07 -6.15 2.81
CA ARG A 246 0.24 -4.79 2.27
C ARG A 246 1.68 -4.60 1.84
N ILE A 247 1.86 -4.35 0.54
CA ILE A 247 3.14 -4.00 -0.04
C ILE A 247 3.01 -2.58 -0.56
N LEU A 248 3.80 -1.67 -0.01
CA LEU A 248 3.77 -0.26 -0.33
C LEU A 248 5.02 0.12 -1.13
N VAL A 249 4.80 0.77 -2.26
CA VAL A 249 5.86 1.18 -3.17
C VAL A 249 5.91 2.70 -3.21
N ASN A 250 7.08 3.28 -2.92
CA ASN A 250 7.31 4.74 -2.94
C ASN A 250 6.26 5.53 -2.15
N THR A 251 5.78 4.98 -1.03
CA THR A 251 4.64 5.51 -0.28
C THR A 251 4.94 5.49 1.22
N PRO A 252 4.61 6.57 1.97
CA PRO A 252 4.70 6.59 3.44
C PRO A 252 3.91 5.42 4.04
N SER A 253 4.55 4.55 4.82
CA SER A 253 3.95 3.27 5.18
C SER A 253 2.74 3.40 6.11
N SER A 254 2.77 4.31 7.09
CA SER A 254 1.61 4.57 7.95
C SER A 254 0.39 4.99 7.13
N HIS A 255 0.54 6.04 6.32
CA HIS A 255 -0.55 6.62 5.54
C HIS A 255 -1.06 5.67 4.45
N GLY A 256 -0.14 5.06 3.72
CA GLY A 256 -0.49 4.09 2.67
C GLY A 256 -1.16 2.86 3.26
N GLY A 257 -0.68 2.37 4.40
CA GLY A 257 -1.22 1.18 5.07
C GLY A 257 -2.64 1.39 5.60
N ILE A 258 -2.92 2.54 6.21
CA ILE A 258 -4.27 2.86 6.69
C ILE A 258 -5.25 3.22 5.56
N GLY A 259 -4.79 3.30 4.30
CA GLY A 259 -5.67 3.52 3.16
C GLY A 259 -6.11 4.97 3.01
N ASP A 260 -5.15 5.85 2.79
CA ASP A 260 -5.38 7.28 2.57
C ASP A 260 -5.31 7.67 1.09
N LEU A 261 -5.10 8.97 0.84
CA LEU A 261 -5.04 9.56 -0.49
C LEU A 261 -3.83 9.12 -1.34
N TYR A 262 -2.84 8.42 -0.77
CA TYR A 262 -1.62 8.08 -1.50
C TYR A 262 -1.80 6.94 -2.51
N ASN A 263 -2.71 5.99 -2.30
CA ASN A 263 -2.77 4.82 -3.17
C ASN A 263 -4.15 4.40 -3.70
N PHE A 264 -5.26 4.72 -3.06
CA PHE A 264 -6.62 4.33 -3.46
C PHE A 264 -6.89 2.80 -3.61
N LYS A 265 -5.92 1.95 -3.28
CA LYS A 265 -6.06 0.49 -3.36
C LYS A 265 -6.56 -0.11 -2.05
N LEU A 266 -6.21 0.53 -0.94
CA LEU A 266 -6.59 0.10 0.39
C LEU A 266 -7.73 0.95 0.92
N ALA A 267 -8.77 0.32 1.45
CA ALA A 267 -9.86 1.03 2.10
C ALA A 267 -9.37 1.70 3.40
N PRO A 268 -9.84 2.92 3.74
CA PRO A 268 -9.48 3.58 4.99
C PRO A 268 -9.83 2.72 6.21
N SER A 269 -8.83 2.43 7.04
CA SER A 269 -9.01 1.64 8.27
C SER A 269 -7.82 1.82 9.21
N LEU A 270 -8.07 1.76 10.50
CA LEU A 270 -7.04 1.61 11.54
C LEU A 270 -6.89 0.15 12.01
N THR A 271 -7.64 -0.78 11.43
CA THR A 271 -7.60 -2.20 11.72
C THR A 271 -7.13 -2.96 10.49
N LEU A 272 -5.87 -3.38 10.52
CA LEU A 272 -5.14 -3.87 9.35
C LEU A 272 -4.98 -5.40 9.43
N GLY A 273 -5.82 -6.14 8.74
CA GLY A 273 -5.80 -7.60 8.72
C GLY A 273 -4.48 -8.16 8.18
N CYS A 274 -3.97 -9.20 8.83
CA CYS A 274 -2.68 -9.84 8.50
C CYS A 274 -2.85 -11.20 7.81
N GLY A 275 -4.08 -11.58 7.46
CA GLY A 275 -4.40 -12.82 6.79
C GLY A 275 -3.94 -14.06 7.56
N SER A 276 -3.90 -15.19 6.88
CA SER A 276 -3.48 -16.46 7.48
C SER A 276 -2.02 -16.45 7.95
N TRP A 277 -1.16 -15.66 7.33
CA TRP A 277 0.23 -15.47 7.80
C TRP A 277 0.27 -14.93 9.22
N GLY A 278 -0.53 -13.91 9.51
CA GLY A 278 -0.64 -13.31 10.85
C GLY A 278 -1.63 -14.05 11.78
N GLY A 279 -2.18 -15.20 11.36
CA GLY A 279 -3.21 -15.92 12.13
C GLY A 279 -4.53 -15.17 12.23
N ASN A 280 -4.84 -14.33 11.24
CA ASN A 280 -6.04 -13.51 11.20
C ASN A 280 -7.09 -14.06 10.23
N SER A 281 -8.37 -13.77 10.51
CA SER A 281 -9.51 -14.16 9.67
C SER A 281 -9.67 -13.28 8.42
N VAL A 282 -8.98 -12.13 8.35
CA VAL A 282 -9.02 -11.18 7.25
C VAL A 282 -7.62 -10.74 6.84
N SER A 283 -7.43 -10.44 5.57
CA SER A 283 -6.16 -9.97 4.98
C SER A 283 -6.21 -8.53 4.50
N ASP A 284 -7.39 -7.94 4.42
CA ASP A 284 -7.62 -6.58 3.96
C ASP A 284 -7.79 -5.59 5.14
N ASN A 285 -7.94 -4.31 4.80
CA ASN A 285 -8.27 -3.28 5.74
C ASN A 285 -9.71 -3.46 6.21
N VAL A 286 -9.89 -3.62 7.52
CA VAL A 286 -11.20 -3.94 8.10
C VAL A 286 -12.14 -2.72 8.02
N GLY A 287 -13.31 -2.92 7.44
CA GLY A 287 -14.36 -1.92 7.33
C GLY A 287 -15.70 -2.50 7.75
N VAL A 288 -16.75 -1.71 7.63
CA VAL A 288 -18.12 -2.05 8.03
C VAL A 288 -18.58 -3.39 7.45
N LYS A 289 -18.21 -3.71 6.21
CA LYS A 289 -18.58 -4.99 5.57
C LYS A 289 -18.21 -6.23 6.36
N HIS A 290 -17.15 -6.15 7.19
CA HIS A 290 -16.66 -7.28 7.99
C HIS A 290 -17.47 -7.51 9.28
N LEU A 291 -18.30 -6.52 9.67
CA LEU A 291 -19.12 -6.55 10.87
C LEU A 291 -20.61 -6.74 10.55
N LEU A 292 -20.97 -6.88 9.28
CA LEU A 292 -22.36 -6.99 8.83
C LEU A 292 -22.65 -8.38 8.27
N ASN A 293 -23.85 -8.90 8.57
CA ASN A 293 -24.41 -10.03 7.86
C ASN A 293 -25.08 -9.56 6.57
N ILE A 294 -24.45 -9.88 5.44
CA ILE A 294 -24.97 -9.51 4.11
C ILE A 294 -25.91 -10.60 3.62
N LYS A 295 -27.16 -10.22 3.31
CA LYS A 295 -28.13 -11.12 2.70
C LYS A 295 -28.19 -10.87 1.20
N THR A 296 -28.14 -11.93 0.42
CA THR A 296 -28.34 -11.85 -1.03
C THR A 296 -29.75 -12.34 -1.37
N VAL A 297 -30.51 -11.49 -2.05
CA VAL A 297 -31.79 -11.88 -2.66
C VAL A 297 -31.55 -12.11 -4.13
N ALA A 298 -31.70 -13.36 -4.58
CA ALA A 298 -31.54 -13.74 -5.95
C ALA A 298 -32.90 -14.00 -6.58
N GLU A 299 -33.28 -13.23 -7.58
CA GLU A 299 -34.53 -13.39 -8.33
C GLU A 299 -34.23 -13.97 -9.70
N ARG A 300 -35.09 -14.88 -10.16
CA ARG A 300 -35.06 -15.35 -11.55
C ARG A 300 -35.54 -14.23 -12.48
N ARG A 301 -34.73 -13.89 -13.47
CA ARG A 301 -35.10 -12.94 -14.54
C ARG A 301 -35.14 -13.67 -15.87
N GLU A 302 -36.29 -13.62 -16.54
CA GLU A 302 -36.53 -14.32 -17.84
C GLU A 302 -36.06 -13.49 -19.04
N ASN A 303 -36.20 -12.17 -18.97
CA ASN A 303 -35.75 -11.23 -20.02
C ASN A 303 -34.84 -10.19 -19.41
N MET A 304 -33.52 -10.43 -19.46
CA MET A 304 -32.53 -9.49 -18.91
C MET A 304 -31.79 -8.79 -20.07
N LEU A 305 -32.07 -7.51 -20.21
CA LEU A 305 -31.16 -6.59 -20.88
C LEU A 305 -30.16 -6.09 -19.82
N TRP A 306 -28.88 -6.37 -19.99
CA TRP A 306 -27.86 -5.90 -19.06
C TRP A 306 -26.78 -5.12 -19.80
N PHE A 307 -26.32 -4.09 -19.14
CA PHE A 307 -25.26 -3.22 -19.60
C PHE A 307 -24.00 -3.43 -18.74
N ARG A 308 -22.88 -3.64 -19.39
CA ARG A 308 -21.59 -3.74 -18.74
C ARG A 308 -20.79 -2.47 -19.01
N ALA A 309 -20.51 -1.71 -17.96
CA ALA A 309 -19.59 -0.58 -18.03
C ALA A 309 -18.12 -1.07 -17.98
N PRO A 310 -17.17 -0.27 -18.48
CA PRO A 310 -15.76 -0.55 -18.26
C PRO A 310 -15.44 -0.72 -16.78
N GLU A 311 -14.51 -1.61 -16.47
CA GLU A 311 -14.06 -1.87 -15.11
C GLU A 311 -13.47 -0.61 -14.45
N LYS A 312 -12.82 0.25 -15.26
CA LYS A 312 -12.23 1.50 -14.82
C LYS A 312 -12.50 2.63 -15.78
N VAL A 313 -12.80 3.80 -15.22
CA VAL A 313 -12.95 5.06 -15.93
C VAL A 313 -12.09 6.12 -15.23
N TYR A 314 -11.12 6.70 -15.94
CA TYR A 314 -10.26 7.77 -15.45
C TYR A 314 -10.78 9.12 -15.92
N ILE A 315 -11.14 10.00 -14.98
CA ILE A 315 -11.72 11.32 -15.29
C ILE A 315 -10.95 12.39 -14.50
N LYS A 316 -9.89 12.93 -15.09
CA LYS A 316 -9.18 14.11 -14.56
C LYS A 316 -8.18 14.61 -15.59
N LYS A 317 -7.93 15.91 -15.64
CA LYS A 317 -6.79 16.44 -16.41
C LYS A 317 -5.49 15.80 -15.89
N GLY A 318 -4.70 15.20 -16.80
CA GLY A 318 -3.44 14.54 -16.46
C GLY A 318 -3.57 13.06 -16.04
N CYS A 319 -4.76 12.43 -16.13
CA CYS A 319 -4.92 11.01 -15.81
C CYS A 319 -4.41 10.05 -16.91
N LEU A 320 -4.14 10.54 -18.11
CA LEU A 320 -3.72 9.70 -19.24
C LEU A 320 -2.45 8.87 -18.96
N PRO A 321 -1.34 9.44 -18.44
CA PRO A 321 -0.18 8.63 -18.08
C PRO A 321 -0.48 7.54 -17.07
N VAL A 322 -1.29 7.82 -16.06
CA VAL A 322 -1.70 6.84 -15.03
C VAL A 322 -2.52 5.69 -15.66
N ALA A 323 -3.43 6.02 -16.57
CA ALA A 323 -4.20 5.00 -17.28
C ALA A 323 -3.31 4.13 -18.19
N LEU A 324 -2.30 4.73 -18.83
CA LEU A 324 -1.36 4.01 -19.70
C LEU A 324 -0.39 3.12 -18.90
N ASP A 325 0.01 3.49 -17.70
CA ASP A 325 0.85 2.66 -16.83
C ASP A 325 0.22 1.28 -16.54
N GLU A 326 -1.10 1.17 -16.56
CA GLU A 326 -1.78 -0.13 -16.41
C GLU A 326 -1.54 -1.09 -17.58
N LEU A 327 -1.21 -0.59 -18.75
CA LEU A 327 -0.89 -1.44 -19.90
C LEU A 327 0.31 -2.34 -19.59
N ARG A 328 1.31 -1.80 -18.90
CA ARG A 328 2.48 -2.54 -18.46
C ARG A 328 2.25 -3.26 -17.14
N SER A 329 1.82 -2.55 -16.12
CA SER A 329 1.77 -3.04 -14.74
C SER A 329 0.67 -4.08 -14.48
N VAL A 330 -0.42 -4.03 -15.24
CA VAL A 330 -1.58 -4.94 -15.05
C VAL A 330 -1.73 -5.91 -16.21
N ARG A 331 -1.49 -5.45 -17.45
CA ARG A 331 -1.78 -6.24 -18.65
C ARG A 331 -0.52 -6.85 -19.30
N GLY A 332 0.67 -6.40 -18.94
CA GLY A 332 1.92 -6.91 -19.51
C GLY A 332 2.08 -6.64 -21.01
N ALA A 333 1.48 -5.54 -21.50
CA ALA A 333 1.48 -5.18 -22.91
C ALA A 333 2.88 -4.94 -23.44
N LYS A 334 3.17 -5.43 -24.65
CA LYS A 334 4.45 -5.28 -25.35
C LYS A 334 4.32 -4.55 -26.68
N LYS A 335 3.16 -4.62 -27.31
CA LYS A 335 2.90 -4.03 -28.63
C LYS A 335 1.52 -3.36 -28.67
N ALA A 336 1.46 -2.04 -28.75
CA ALA A 336 0.23 -1.27 -28.80
C ALA A 336 -0.12 -0.79 -30.21
N PHE A 337 -1.35 -1.02 -30.64
CA PHE A 337 -1.93 -0.49 -31.88
C PHE A 337 -2.84 0.67 -31.56
N ILE A 338 -2.47 1.87 -32.02
CA ILE A 338 -3.23 3.08 -31.76
C ILE A 338 -4.17 3.33 -32.94
N VAL A 339 -5.46 3.53 -32.67
CA VAL A 339 -6.48 3.83 -33.67
C VAL A 339 -7.04 5.23 -33.42
N THR A 340 -6.98 6.10 -34.44
CA THR A 340 -7.42 7.49 -34.33
C THR A 340 -7.81 8.05 -35.71
N ASP A 341 -8.29 9.26 -35.74
CA ASP A 341 -8.55 9.99 -36.98
C ASP A 341 -7.38 10.89 -37.41
N THR A 342 -7.42 11.33 -38.67
CA THR A 342 -6.38 12.18 -39.26
C THR A 342 -6.21 13.50 -38.53
N PHE A 343 -7.29 14.12 -38.04
CA PHE A 343 -7.22 15.41 -37.33
C PHE A 343 -6.44 15.28 -36.02
N LEU A 344 -6.79 14.32 -35.20
CA LEU A 344 -6.11 14.08 -33.90
C LEU A 344 -4.64 13.71 -34.10
N TYR A 345 -4.34 12.90 -35.12
CA TYR A 345 -2.97 12.52 -35.45
C TYR A 345 -2.12 13.73 -35.88
N GLN A 346 -2.59 14.49 -36.86
CA GLN A 346 -1.86 15.64 -37.41
C GLN A 346 -1.66 16.77 -36.41
N ASN A 347 -2.58 16.94 -35.47
CA ASN A 347 -2.47 17.95 -34.40
C ASN A 347 -1.72 17.45 -33.15
N GLY A 348 -1.10 16.26 -33.21
CA GLY A 348 -0.19 15.77 -32.17
C GLY A 348 -0.87 15.23 -30.92
N TYR A 349 -2.20 14.96 -30.94
CA TYR A 349 -2.89 14.37 -29.78
C TYR A 349 -2.47 12.95 -29.46
N THR A 350 -1.83 12.23 -30.38
CA THR A 350 -1.24 10.93 -30.17
C THR A 350 0.09 10.98 -29.43
N LYS A 351 0.79 12.12 -29.48
CA LYS A 351 2.14 12.26 -28.92
C LYS A 351 2.24 11.93 -27.43
N PRO A 352 1.35 12.37 -26.53
CA PRO A 352 1.41 11.97 -25.13
C PRO A 352 1.27 10.46 -24.91
N ILE A 353 0.57 9.75 -25.81
CA ILE A 353 0.43 8.30 -25.76
C ILE A 353 1.72 7.65 -26.24
N THR A 354 2.24 8.04 -27.42
CA THR A 354 3.44 7.45 -27.98
C THR A 354 4.67 7.69 -27.12
N ASP A 355 4.84 8.91 -26.58
CA ASP A 355 5.96 9.23 -25.67
C ASP A 355 5.91 8.34 -24.41
N LYS A 356 4.72 8.10 -23.87
CA LYS A 356 4.54 7.23 -22.70
C LYS A 356 4.77 5.75 -23.02
N LEU A 357 4.36 5.27 -24.20
CA LEU A 357 4.65 3.92 -24.66
C LEU A 357 6.15 3.71 -24.89
N ASP A 358 6.84 4.71 -25.44
CA ASP A 358 8.30 4.69 -25.61
C ASP A 358 9.02 4.62 -24.26
N GLU A 359 8.60 5.45 -23.29
CA GLU A 359 9.12 5.40 -21.91
C GLU A 359 8.96 4.01 -21.29
N MET A 360 7.85 3.34 -21.55
CA MET A 360 7.56 2.00 -21.04
C MET A 360 8.22 0.87 -21.86
N GLY A 361 8.89 1.17 -22.97
CA GLY A 361 9.46 0.17 -23.87
C GLY A 361 8.40 -0.66 -24.63
N ILE A 362 7.19 -0.15 -24.79
CA ILE A 362 6.09 -0.79 -25.53
C ILE A 362 6.18 -0.37 -26.99
N ALA A 363 6.46 -1.32 -27.89
CA ALA A 363 6.45 -1.05 -29.33
C ALA A 363 5.06 -0.61 -29.78
N HIS A 364 4.97 0.39 -30.65
CA HIS A 364 3.66 0.89 -31.09
C HIS A 364 3.63 1.26 -32.56
N THR A 365 2.43 1.27 -33.13
CA THR A 365 2.11 1.84 -34.45
C THR A 365 0.73 2.50 -34.42
N THR A 366 0.47 3.41 -35.35
CA THR A 366 -0.77 4.18 -35.37
C THR A 366 -1.49 4.03 -36.73
N PHE A 367 -2.74 3.62 -36.69
CA PHE A 367 -3.70 3.77 -37.77
C PHE A 367 -4.45 5.09 -37.54
N PHE A 368 -4.32 6.02 -38.45
CA PHE A 368 -4.85 7.40 -38.27
C PHE A 368 -5.85 7.82 -39.36
N ASP A 369 -6.32 6.87 -40.17
CA ASP A 369 -7.26 7.15 -41.27
C ASP A 369 -8.71 6.75 -40.94
N VAL A 370 -9.10 6.84 -39.64
CA VAL A 370 -10.48 6.61 -39.27
C VAL A 370 -11.36 7.73 -39.83
N GLN A 371 -12.36 7.34 -40.63
CA GLN A 371 -13.35 8.26 -41.20
C GLN A 371 -14.48 8.55 -40.20
N PRO A 372 -15.14 9.72 -40.27
CA PRO A 372 -16.44 9.88 -39.63
C PRO A 372 -17.40 8.81 -40.16
N ASP A 373 -18.16 8.11 -39.30
CA ASP A 373 -18.94 6.96 -39.65
C ASP A 373 -18.13 5.88 -40.42
N PRO A 374 -17.23 5.18 -39.73
CA PRO A 374 -16.23 4.34 -40.38
C PRO A 374 -16.86 3.21 -41.17
N THR A 375 -16.45 3.03 -42.44
CA THR A 375 -16.90 1.97 -43.30
C THR A 375 -16.23 0.63 -42.96
N LEU A 376 -16.85 -0.48 -43.36
CA LEU A 376 -16.25 -1.81 -43.24
C LEU A 376 -14.87 -1.88 -43.91
N LYS A 377 -14.72 -1.24 -45.08
CA LYS A 377 -13.44 -1.15 -45.78
C LYS A 377 -12.35 -0.46 -44.92
N ASN A 378 -12.70 0.61 -44.25
CA ASN A 378 -11.79 1.34 -43.36
C ASN A 378 -11.33 0.43 -42.20
N ALA A 379 -12.24 -0.33 -41.59
CA ALA A 379 -11.90 -1.31 -40.56
C ALA A 379 -11.05 -2.47 -41.10
N GLN A 380 -11.33 -2.97 -42.32
CA GLN A 380 -10.51 -4.01 -42.94
C GLN A 380 -9.10 -3.55 -43.26
N ASP A 381 -8.89 -2.30 -43.67
CA ASP A 381 -7.58 -1.76 -43.94
C ASP A 381 -6.76 -1.60 -42.64
N GLY A 382 -7.41 -1.18 -41.55
CA GLY A 382 -6.80 -1.16 -40.21
C GLY A 382 -6.46 -2.57 -39.68
N ALA A 383 -7.36 -3.54 -39.85
CA ALA A 383 -7.12 -4.95 -39.46
C ALA A 383 -5.93 -5.57 -40.21
N LYS A 384 -5.72 -5.25 -41.50
CA LYS A 384 -4.54 -5.68 -42.25
C LYS A 384 -3.26 -5.10 -41.65
N GLN A 385 -3.28 -3.83 -41.24
CA GLN A 385 -2.13 -3.21 -40.57
C GLN A 385 -1.89 -3.84 -39.19
N MET A 386 -2.95 -4.17 -38.44
CA MET A 386 -2.84 -4.92 -37.19
C MET A 386 -2.21 -6.30 -37.41
N ALA A 387 -2.64 -7.04 -38.44
CA ALA A 387 -2.10 -8.36 -38.75
C ALA A 387 -0.62 -8.31 -39.10
N ALA A 388 -0.15 -7.25 -39.76
CA ALA A 388 1.26 -7.06 -40.05
C ALA A 388 2.09 -6.68 -38.79
N PHE A 389 1.53 -5.91 -37.88
CA PHE A 389 2.20 -5.46 -36.67
C PHE A 389 2.13 -6.47 -35.51
N GLN A 390 1.05 -7.26 -35.44
CA GLN A 390 0.77 -8.24 -34.37
C GLN A 390 0.74 -7.61 -32.96
N PRO A 391 -0.19 -6.68 -32.69
CA PRO A 391 -0.32 -6.07 -31.38
C PRO A 391 -0.94 -7.04 -30.36
N ASP A 392 -0.66 -6.80 -29.10
CA ASP A 392 -1.31 -7.43 -27.95
C ASP A 392 -2.25 -6.47 -27.20
N THR A 393 -2.26 -5.21 -27.63
CA THR A 393 -3.06 -4.13 -27.00
C THR A 393 -3.54 -3.14 -28.05
N ILE A 394 -4.77 -2.66 -27.89
CA ILE A 394 -5.35 -1.62 -28.75
C ILE A 394 -5.67 -0.39 -27.89
N ILE A 395 -5.33 0.78 -28.42
CA ILE A 395 -5.66 2.08 -27.84
C ILE A 395 -6.48 2.87 -28.86
N ALA A 396 -7.74 3.13 -28.59
CA ALA A 396 -8.57 4.02 -29.41
C ALA A 396 -8.53 5.44 -28.85
N LEU A 397 -8.08 6.39 -29.64
CA LEU A 397 -8.07 7.81 -29.31
C LEU A 397 -9.08 8.56 -30.17
N GLY A 398 -10.13 9.07 -29.58
CA GLY A 398 -11.14 9.84 -30.28
C GLY A 398 -12.55 9.67 -29.73
N GLY A 399 -13.54 9.99 -30.53
CA GLY A 399 -14.95 9.78 -30.25
C GLY A 399 -15.43 8.39 -30.66
N GLY A 400 -16.77 8.25 -30.86
CA GLY A 400 -17.41 6.99 -31.23
C GLY A 400 -16.78 6.31 -32.45
N SER A 401 -16.54 7.07 -33.52
CA SER A 401 -15.95 6.54 -34.76
C SER A 401 -14.63 5.82 -34.56
N ALA A 402 -13.69 6.41 -33.81
CA ALA A 402 -12.39 5.78 -33.50
C ALA A 402 -12.56 4.54 -32.62
N MET A 403 -13.43 4.59 -31.62
CA MET A 403 -13.68 3.47 -30.73
C MET A 403 -14.38 2.31 -31.44
N ASP A 404 -15.35 2.58 -32.30
CA ASP A 404 -16.08 1.55 -33.04
C ASP A 404 -15.21 0.93 -34.14
N ALA A 405 -14.44 1.76 -34.87
CA ALA A 405 -13.45 1.25 -35.84
C ALA A 405 -12.43 0.32 -35.16
N ALA A 406 -11.90 0.72 -33.99
CA ALA A 406 -10.95 -0.11 -33.24
C ALA A 406 -11.53 -1.46 -32.83
N LYS A 407 -12.79 -1.51 -32.40
CA LYS A 407 -13.50 -2.75 -32.03
C LYS A 407 -13.69 -3.67 -33.23
N ILE A 408 -14.12 -3.11 -34.38
CA ILE A 408 -14.32 -3.90 -35.60
C ILE A 408 -12.97 -4.40 -36.13
N MET A 409 -11.91 -3.56 -36.12
CA MET A 409 -10.56 -3.97 -36.47
C MET A 409 -10.07 -5.12 -35.59
N TRP A 410 -10.34 -5.05 -34.28
CA TRP A 410 -9.99 -6.11 -33.35
C TRP A 410 -10.73 -7.41 -33.66
N VAL A 411 -12.03 -7.36 -33.90
CA VAL A 411 -12.80 -8.56 -34.28
C VAL A 411 -12.24 -9.18 -35.56
N LEU A 412 -11.98 -8.38 -36.60
CA LEU A 412 -11.41 -8.87 -37.87
C LEU A 412 -9.98 -9.40 -37.71
N TYR A 413 -9.22 -8.90 -36.74
CA TYR A 413 -7.88 -9.36 -36.42
C TYR A 413 -7.88 -10.73 -35.73
N GLU A 414 -8.74 -10.92 -34.73
CA GLU A 414 -8.87 -12.17 -33.98
C GLU A 414 -9.67 -13.23 -34.77
N HIS A 415 -10.63 -12.79 -35.60
CA HIS A 415 -11.54 -13.61 -36.38
C HIS A 415 -11.53 -13.21 -37.84
N PRO A 416 -10.47 -13.53 -38.61
CA PRO A 416 -10.35 -13.17 -40.01
C PRO A 416 -11.46 -13.78 -40.90
N GLU A 417 -12.11 -14.83 -40.41
CA GLU A 417 -13.25 -15.51 -41.05
C GLU A 417 -14.59 -14.81 -40.82
N ALA A 418 -14.66 -13.78 -39.99
CA ALA A 418 -15.90 -13.09 -39.68
C ALA A 418 -16.43 -12.34 -40.91
N ASP A 419 -17.72 -12.55 -41.21
CA ASP A 419 -18.48 -11.87 -42.26
C ASP A 419 -19.44 -10.86 -41.62
N PHE A 420 -19.41 -9.60 -42.09
CA PHE A 420 -20.16 -8.47 -41.55
C PHE A 420 -21.15 -7.90 -42.58
#